data_e551b100cc6f84431543b25d6a8ee9bc
#
_entry.id   e551b100cc6f84431543b25d6a8ee9bc
#
_cell.length_a   1.000
_cell.length_b   1.000
_cell.length_c   1.000
_cell.angle_alpha   90.00
_cell.angle_beta   90.00
_cell.angle_gamma   90.00
#
_symmetry.space_group_name_H-M   'P 1'
#
loop_
_entity.id
_entity.type
_entity.pdbx_description
1 polymer ?
#
loop_
_entity_poly.entity_id
_entity_poly.type
_entity_poly.pdbx_seq_one_letter_code
_entity_poly.pdbx_strand_id
1 'polypeptide(L)'
;MVNVDDDVKRLITGFKLSHQLLTDSIAQIQLSLRSYAQAKPKLREFYDNLHNHFSRQDQKLYERLSLRYVDERPTIKMLEFLIHDLKDLKVKYLVFYDQHSAEMAGGHPRSFPVDFNEFADNVLARIKIEEDYLLPLLEKLSATGRKASDQRSEMDG
;
A
#
# COMPACT_ATOMS: atom_id res chain seq x y z
N MET A 1 25.80 4.52 -9.12
CA MET A 1 24.72 4.27 -10.07
C MET A 1 23.76 3.25 -9.50
N VAL A 2 22.56 3.66 -9.15
CA VAL A 2 21.57 2.74 -8.56
C VAL A 2 21.00 1.88 -9.68
N ASN A 3 21.14 0.57 -9.56
CA ASN A 3 20.58 -0.38 -10.50
C ASN A 3 19.06 -0.40 -10.40
N VAL A 4 18.34 -0.33 -11.52
CA VAL A 4 16.87 -0.36 -11.57
C VAL A 4 16.32 -1.62 -10.88
N ASP A 5 17.04 -2.75 -10.99
CA ASP A 5 16.69 -4.01 -10.33
C ASP A 5 16.74 -3.88 -8.80
N ASP A 6 17.75 -3.18 -8.26
CA ASP A 6 17.88 -2.94 -6.83
C ASP A 6 16.75 -2.02 -6.30
N ASP A 7 16.34 -1.02 -7.08
CA ASP A 7 15.21 -0.14 -6.74
C ASP A 7 13.90 -0.93 -6.66
N VAL A 8 13.66 -1.82 -7.61
CA VAL A 8 12.44 -2.65 -7.63
C VAL A 8 12.45 -3.62 -6.45
N LYS A 9 13.60 -4.24 -6.14
CA LYS A 9 13.72 -5.13 -4.97
C LYS A 9 13.47 -4.40 -3.66
N ARG A 10 14.00 -3.18 -3.51
CA ARG A 10 13.75 -2.35 -2.32
C ARG A 10 12.27 -1.99 -2.20
N LEU A 11 11.64 -1.69 -3.33
CA LEU A 11 10.22 -1.38 -3.37
C LEU A 11 9.39 -2.60 -2.93
N ILE A 12 9.68 -3.79 -3.44
CA ILE A 12 9.02 -5.03 -3.05
C ILE A 12 9.19 -5.29 -1.55
N THR A 13 10.41 -5.19 -1.03
CA THR A 13 10.71 -5.36 0.40
C THR A 13 9.94 -4.34 1.23
N GLY A 14 9.90 -3.08 0.78
CA GLY A 14 9.15 -2.02 1.42
C GLY A 14 7.65 -2.28 1.47
N PHE A 15 7.07 -2.80 0.39
CA PHE A 15 5.66 -3.19 0.35
C PHE A 15 5.35 -4.29 1.37
N LYS A 16 6.16 -5.34 1.41
CA LYS A 16 5.96 -6.46 2.34
C LYS A 16 6.05 -6.01 3.79
N LEU A 17 7.05 -5.18 4.11
CA LEU A 17 7.21 -4.62 5.45
C LEU A 17 6.02 -3.72 5.80
N SER A 18 5.61 -2.86 4.89
CA SER A 18 4.48 -1.95 5.06
C SER A 18 3.18 -2.71 5.33
N HIS A 19 2.92 -3.79 4.60
CA HIS A 19 1.76 -4.65 4.81
C HIS A 19 1.77 -5.26 6.22
N GLN A 20 2.93 -5.73 6.67
CA GLN A 20 3.07 -6.30 8.02
C GLN A 20 2.82 -5.24 9.10
N LEU A 21 3.41 -4.05 8.96
CA LEU A 21 3.23 -2.95 9.91
C LEU A 21 1.77 -2.52 10.00
N LEU A 22 1.07 -2.41 8.85
CA LEU A 22 -0.34 -2.03 8.81
C LEU A 22 -1.22 -3.09 9.45
N THR A 23 -0.99 -4.35 9.14
CA THR A 23 -1.74 -5.47 9.71
C THR A 23 -1.57 -5.52 11.23
N ASP A 24 -0.34 -5.35 11.72
CA ASP A 24 -0.04 -5.34 13.16
C ASP A 24 -0.67 -4.13 13.85
N SER A 25 -0.62 -2.95 13.24
CA SER A 25 -1.24 -1.74 13.77
C SER A 25 -2.75 -1.89 13.90
N ILE A 26 -3.40 -2.47 12.89
CA ILE A 26 -4.85 -2.73 12.92
C ILE A 26 -5.18 -3.67 14.08
N ALA A 27 -4.44 -4.76 14.24
CA ALA A 27 -4.67 -5.73 15.32
C ALA A 27 -4.51 -5.08 16.69
N GLN A 28 -3.49 -4.23 16.86
CA GLN A 28 -3.26 -3.51 18.12
C GLN A 28 -4.39 -2.53 18.46
N ILE A 29 -4.88 -1.81 17.46
CA ILE A 29 -6.01 -0.88 17.65
C ILE A 29 -7.28 -1.65 18.01
N GLN A 30 -7.52 -2.79 17.37
CA GLN A 30 -8.69 -3.63 17.65
C GLN A 30 -8.73 -4.09 19.11
N LEU A 31 -7.58 -4.31 19.73
CA LEU A 31 -7.49 -4.65 21.15
C LEU A 31 -7.85 -3.48 22.07
N SER A 32 -7.87 -2.25 21.56
CA SER A 32 -8.07 -1.02 22.32
C SER A 32 -9.32 -0.24 21.92
N LEU A 33 -10.23 -0.84 21.16
CA LEU A 33 -11.41 -0.13 20.62
C LEU A 33 -12.33 0.44 21.69
N ARG A 34 -12.34 -0.14 22.88
CA ARG A 34 -13.20 0.33 23.99
C ARG A 34 -12.63 1.54 24.70
N SER A 35 -11.35 1.85 24.51
CA SER A 35 -10.72 3.00 25.16
C SER A 35 -9.97 3.82 24.09
N TYR A 36 -10.56 4.96 23.73
CA TYR A 36 -9.94 5.87 22.76
C TYR A 36 -8.58 6.39 23.28
N ALA A 37 -8.46 6.62 24.57
CA ALA A 37 -7.19 7.07 25.17
C ALA A 37 -6.06 6.07 24.92
N GLN A 38 -6.37 4.76 24.97
CA GLN A 38 -5.40 3.70 24.66
C GLN A 38 -5.19 3.54 23.16
N ALA A 39 -6.22 3.74 22.36
CA ALA A 39 -6.15 3.60 20.92
C ALA A 39 -5.43 4.78 20.24
N LYS A 40 -5.50 5.97 20.82
CA LYS A 40 -4.99 7.22 20.20
C LYS A 40 -3.52 7.15 19.78
N PRO A 41 -2.54 6.73 20.62
CA PRO A 41 -1.15 6.63 20.15
C PRO A 41 -0.95 5.56 19.08
N LYS A 42 -1.70 4.46 19.15
CA LYS A 42 -1.66 3.39 18.16
C LYS A 42 -2.28 3.85 16.83
N LEU A 43 -3.33 4.65 16.90
CA LEU A 43 -3.98 5.24 15.74
C LEU A 43 -3.03 6.20 15.01
N ARG A 44 -2.26 6.99 15.74
CA ARG A 44 -1.25 7.89 15.16
C ARG A 44 -0.18 7.10 14.40
N GLU A 45 0.32 6.03 15.01
CA GLU A 45 1.28 5.13 14.35
C GLU A 45 0.68 4.49 13.09
N PHE A 46 -0.58 4.07 13.16
CA PHE A 46 -1.31 3.52 12.01
C PHE A 46 -1.40 4.54 10.86
N TYR A 47 -1.71 5.79 11.16
CA TYR A 47 -1.75 6.86 10.15
C TYR A 47 -0.39 7.07 9.50
N ASP A 48 0.69 7.08 10.29
CA ASP A 48 2.05 7.23 9.76
C ASP A 48 2.41 6.07 8.83
N ASN A 49 2.11 4.84 9.24
CA ASN A 49 2.35 3.66 8.44
C ASN A 49 1.55 3.68 7.14
N LEU A 50 0.29 4.10 7.21
CA LEU A 50 -0.59 4.19 6.05
C LEU A 50 -0.11 5.27 5.07
N HIS A 51 0.30 6.42 5.58
CA HIS A 51 0.83 7.51 4.77
C HIS A 51 2.12 7.08 4.06
N ASN A 52 3.03 6.42 4.75
CA ASN A 52 4.25 5.87 4.17
C ASN A 52 3.93 4.83 3.09
N HIS A 53 2.93 4.00 3.33
CA HIS A 53 2.50 3.00 2.35
C HIS A 53 1.95 3.65 1.07
N PHE A 54 1.11 4.67 1.22
CA PHE A 54 0.57 5.40 0.08
C PHE A 54 1.66 6.11 -0.73
N SER A 55 2.69 6.65 -0.06
CA SER A 55 3.77 7.38 -0.74
C SER A 55 4.62 6.48 -1.64
N ARG A 56 4.64 5.16 -1.38
CA ARG A 56 5.35 4.19 -2.24
C ARG A 56 4.63 3.93 -3.55
N GLN A 57 3.34 4.25 -3.61
CA GLN A 57 2.51 4.07 -4.80
C GLN A 57 2.24 5.42 -5.44
N ASP A 58 3.31 6.06 -5.91
CA ASP A 58 3.22 7.34 -6.58
C ASP A 58 2.87 7.18 -8.07
N GLN A 59 2.60 8.30 -8.71
CA GLN A 59 2.30 8.34 -10.13
C GLN A 59 3.43 7.74 -10.97
N LYS A 60 4.67 7.96 -10.58
CA LYS A 60 5.85 7.46 -11.32
C LYS A 60 5.89 5.94 -11.37
N LEU A 61 5.52 5.27 -10.28
CA LEU A 61 5.46 3.81 -10.26
C LEU A 61 4.46 3.28 -11.29
N TYR A 62 3.25 3.82 -11.28
CA TYR A 62 2.21 3.38 -12.21
C TYR A 62 2.52 3.74 -13.66
N GLU A 63 3.16 4.89 -13.92
CA GLU A 63 3.65 5.24 -15.26
C GLU A 63 4.70 4.24 -15.75
N ARG A 64 5.65 3.85 -14.90
CA ARG A 64 6.67 2.85 -15.24
C ARG A 64 6.03 1.50 -15.59
N LEU A 65 5.08 1.04 -14.79
CA LEU A 65 4.37 -0.21 -15.02
C LEU A 65 3.55 -0.13 -16.31
N SER A 66 2.86 0.97 -16.56
CA SER A 66 2.07 1.18 -17.78
C SER A 66 2.95 1.16 -19.02
N LEU A 67 4.12 1.76 -18.97
CA LEU A 67 5.08 1.73 -20.09
C LEU A 67 5.61 0.31 -20.32
N ARG A 68 5.92 -0.40 -19.26
CA ARG A 68 6.48 -1.76 -19.36
C ARG A 68 5.47 -2.75 -19.95
N TYR A 69 4.19 -2.58 -19.64
CA TYR A 69 3.12 -3.50 -20.06
C TYR A 69 2.18 -2.89 -21.10
N VAL A 70 2.67 -1.90 -21.86
CA VAL A 70 1.85 -1.13 -22.81
C VAL A 70 1.14 -2.01 -23.85
N ASP A 71 1.77 -3.11 -24.27
CA ASP A 71 1.23 -4.03 -25.27
C ASP A 71 0.35 -5.14 -24.67
N GLU A 72 0.23 -5.18 -23.34
CA GLU A 72 -0.58 -6.17 -22.63
C GLU A 72 -1.86 -5.54 -22.09
N ARG A 73 -2.93 -5.56 -22.91
CA ARG A 73 -4.20 -4.95 -22.55
C ARG A 73 -4.79 -5.41 -21.22
N PRO A 74 -4.82 -6.71 -20.93
CA PRO A 74 -5.35 -7.15 -19.61
C PRO A 74 -4.57 -6.57 -18.43
N THR A 75 -3.25 -6.46 -18.56
CA THR A 75 -2.39 -5.88 -17.52
C THR A 75 -2.66 -4.38 -17.37
N ILE A 76 -2.82 -3.66 -18.47
CA ILE A 76 -3.15 -2.22 -18.44
C ILE A 76 -4.49 -1.98 -17.74
N LYS A 77 -5.50 -2.80 -18.02
CA LYS A 77 -6.80 -2.70 -17.35
C LYS A 77 -6.70 -2.98 -15.86
N MET A 78 -5.86 -3.93 -15.47
CA MET A 78 -5.58 -4.22 -14.05
C MET A 78 -4.89 -3.04 -13.37
N LEU A 79 -3.93 -2.39 -14.03
CA LEU A 79 -3.27 -1.20 -13.50
C LEU A 79 -4.25 -0.04 -13.31
N GLU A 80 -5.16 0.17 -14.26
CA GLU A 80 -6.22 1.18 -14.14
C GLU A 80 -7.12 0.89 -12.92
N PHE A 81 -7.48 -0.37 -12.73
CA PHE A 81 -8.25 -0.80 -11.55
C PHE A 81 -7.47 -0.53 -10.26
N LEU A 82 -6.18 -0.86 -10.21
CA LEU A 82 -5.34 -0.64 -9.03
C LEU A 82 -5.23 0.84 -8.67
N ILE A 83 -5.08 1.70 -9.67
CA ILE A 83 -5.03 3.16 -9.48
C ILE A 83 -6.35 3.67 -8.93
N HIS A 84 -7.46 3.24 -9.50
CA HIS A 84 -8.81 3.67 -9.11
C HIS A 84 -9.14 3.23 -7.68
N ASP A 85 -8.86 1.97 -7.36
CA ASP A 85 -9.07 1.41 -6.03
C ASP A 85 -8.25 2.15 -4.96
N LEU A 86 -7.00 2.51 -5.29
CA LEU A 86 -6.15 3.29 -4.38
C LEU A 86 -6.73 4.68 -4.12
N LYS A 87 -7.23 5.34 -5.17
CA LYS A 87 -7.87 6.67 -5.03
C LYS A 87 -9.11 6.59 -4.13
N ASP A 88 -9.92 5.56 -4.30
CA ASP A 88 -11.10 5.34 -3.46
C ASP A 88 -10.69 5.13 -2.00
N LEU A 89 -9.66 4.35 -1.74
CA LEU A 89 -9.16 4.12 -0.38
C LEU A 89 -8.63 5.41 0.24
N LYS A 90 -7.93 6.24 -0.53
CA LYS A 90 -7.43 7.54 -0.06
C LYS A 90 -8.58 8.47 0.34
N VAL A 91 -9.68 8.47 -0.40
CA VAL A 91 -10.87 9.23 -0.04
C VAL A 91 -11.47 8.72 1.27
N LYS A 92 -11.61 7.41 1.42
CA LYS A 92 -12.10 6.79 2.66
C LYS A 92 -11.19 7.12 3.85
N TYR A 93 -9.86 7.12 3.62
CA TYR A 93 -8.89 7.52 4.63
C TYR A 93 -9.10 8.96 5.10
N LEU A 94 -9.28 9.89 4.16
CA LEU A 94 -9.51 11.30 4.51
C LEU A 94 -10.79 11.50 5.31
N VAL A 95 -11.86 10.81 4.94
CA VAL A 95 -13.13 10.86 5.68
C VAL A 95 -12.94 10.33 7.10
N PHE A 96 -12.30 9.17 7.24
CA PHE A 96 -12.03 8.57 8.55
C PHE A 96 -11.12 9.48 9.40
N TYR A 97 -10.05 10.00 8.79
CA TYR A 97 -9.10 10.89 9.46
C TYR A 97 -9.81 12.16 10.00
N ASP A 98 -10.62 12.81 9.17
CA ASP A 98 -11.35 14.01 9.57
C ASP A 98 -12.32 13.74 10.74
N GLN A 99 -12.92 12.55 10.77
CA GLN A 99 -13.88 12.20 11.83
C GLN A 99 -13.18 11.84 13.15
N HIS A 100 -12.00 11.24 13.10
CA HIS A 100 -11.41 10.59 14.27
C HIS A 100 -10.00 11.07 14.66
N SER A 101 -9.36 11.95 13.90
CA SER A 101 -8.02 12.47 14.22
C SER A 101 -8.05 13.75 15.03
N ALA A 102 -9.12 14.53 14.91
CA ALA A 102 -9.24 15.78 15.65
C ALA A 102 -9.29 15.46 17.15
N GLU A 103 -8.55 16.22 17.96
CA GLU A 103 -8.70 16.21 19.40
C GLU A 103 -10.08 16.79 19.70
N MET A 104 -11.10 15.96 19.65
CA MET A 104 -12.43 16.35 20.03
C MET A 104 -12.42 16.57 21.53
N ALA A 105 -12.52 17.83 21.93
CA ALA A 105 -12.81 18.18 23.30
C ALA A 105 -14.14 17.51 23.69
N GLY A 106 -14.09 16.44 24.48
CA GLY A 106 -15.28 15.77 24.93
C GLY A 106 -15.42 14.29 24.56
N GLY A 107 -14.38 13.67 24.03
CA GLY A 107 -14.35 12.24 23.78
C GLY A 107 -14.62 11.86 22.33
N HIS A 108 -14.30 10.61 22.00
CA HIS A 108 -14.46 10.12 20.65
C HIS A 108 -15.95 9.78 20.37
N PRO A 109 -16.35 9.84 19.10
CA PRO A 109 -17.71 9.43 18.72
C PRO A 109 -17.97 7.96 19.10
N ARG A 110 -19.21 7.66 19.50
CA ARG A 110 -19.64 6.28 19.77
C ARG A 110 -19.44 5.36 18.55
N SER A 111 -19.38 5.95 17.36
CA SER A 111 -19.18 5.22 16.11
C SER A 111 -17.74 4.79 15.88
N PHE A 112 -16.75 5.24 16.67
CA PHE A 112 -15.36 4.95 16.42
C PHE A 112 -15.04 3.45 16.23
N PRO A 113 -15.51 2.53 17.10
CA PRO A 113 -15.21 1.12 16.90
C PRO A 113 -15.76 0.55 15.59
N VAL A 114 -16.98 0.95 15.21
CA VAL A 114 -17.59 0.52 13.94
C VAL A 114 -16.87 1.13 12.76
N ASP A 115 -16.61 2.44 12.80
CA ASP A 115 -15.94 3.18 11.73
C ASP A 115 -14.52 2.69 11.53
N PHE A 116 -13.80 2.41 12.63
CA PHE A 116 -12.45 1.87 12.53
C PHE A 116 -12.43 0.48 11.90
N ASN A 117 -13.30 -0.42 12.35
CA ASN A 117 -13.37 -1.76 11.79
C ASN A 117 -13.73 -1.74 10.30
N GLU A 118 -14.65 -0.89 9.89
CA GLU A 118 -15.02 -0.73 8.49
C GLU A 118 -13.83 -0.21 7.66
N PHE A 119 -13.15 0.82 8.14
CA PHE A 119 -11.97 1.35 7.46
C PHE A 119 -10.83 0.33 7.43
N ALA A 120 -10.60 -0.37 8.53
CA ALA A 120 -9.58 -1.42 8.61
C ALA A 120 -9.84 -2.55 7.61
N ASP A 121 -11.10 -2.95 7.43
CA ASP A 121 -11.48 -3.96 6.43
C ASP A 121 -11.13 -3.48 5.01
N ASN A 122 -11.35 -2.21 4.72
CA ASN A 122 -10.97 -1.61 3.42
C ASN A 122 -9.45 -1.63 3.22
N VAL A 123 -8.68 -1.33 4.26
CA VAL A 123 -7.20 -1.37 4.19
C VAL A 123 -6.71 -2.81 3.97
N LEU A 124 -7.25 -3.77 4.72
CA LEU A 124 -6.88 -5.18 4.57
C LEU A 124 -7.25 -5.72 3.19
N ALA A 125 -8.41 -5.33 2.66
CA ALA A 125 -8.81 -5.71 1.30
C ALA A 125 -7.84 -5.15 0.25
N ARG A 126 -7.39 -3.91 0.43
CA ARG A 126 -6.39 -3.31 -0.47
C ARG A 126 -5.04 -4.02 -0.38
N ILE A 127 -4.60 -4.37 0.81
CA ILE A 127 -3.35 -5.13 1.01
C ILE A 127 -3.42 -6.44 0.21
N LYS A 128 -4.53 -7.14 0.30
CA LYS A 128 -4.72 -8.39 -0.45
C LYS A 128 -4.68 -8.17 -1.97
N ILE A 129 -5.32 -7.12 -2.45
CA ILE A 129 -5.29 -6.74 -3.88
C ILE A 129 -3.85 -6.47 -4.33
N GLU A 130 -3.07 -5.77 -3.53
CA GLU A 130 -1.67 -5.47 -3.85
C GLU A 130 -0.82 -6.74 -3.87
N GLU A 131 -1.02 -7.65 -2.92
CA GLU A 131 -0.32 -8.92 -2.88
C GLU A 131 -0.67 -9.82 -4.06
N ASP A 132 -1.95 -9.84 -4.46
CA ASP A 132 -2.43 -10.70 -5.53
C ASP A 132 -2.11 -10.15 -6.93
N TYR A 133 -2.09 -8.82 -7.11
CA TYR A 133 -2.00 -8.21 -8.44
C TYR A 133 -0.81 -7.28 -8.65
N LEU A 134 -0.44 -6.47 -7.67
CA LEU A 134 0.64 -5.48 -7.83
C LEU A 134 2.02 -6.09 -7.60
N LEU A 135 2.21 -6.82 -6.50
CA LEU A 135 3.50 -7.45 -6.19
C LEU A 135 3.98 -8.41 -7.27
N PRO A 136 3.09 -9.27 -7.86
CA PRO A 136 3.54 -10.11 -8.98
C PRO A 136 4.05 -9.34 -10.18
N LEU A 137 3.46 -8.16 -10.49
CA LEU A 137 3.97 -7.32 -11.59
C LEU A 137 5.34 -6.75 -11.27
N LEU A 138 5.57 -6.34 -10.04
CA LEU A 138 6.88 -5.85 -9.59
C LEU A 138 7.92 -6.96 -9.59
N GLU A 139 7.56 -8.15 -9.17
CA GLU A 139 8.44 -9.31 -9.19
C GLU A 139 8.85 -9.70 -10.62
N LYS A 140 7.91 -9.67 -11.57
CA LYS A 140 8.19 -9.89 -12.99
C LYS A 140 9.11 -8.82 -13.57
N LEU A 141 8.94 -7.58 -13.15
CA LEU A 141 9.79 -6.48 -13.59
C LEU A 141 11.23 -6.70 -13.14
N SER A 142 11.46 -7.15 -11.90
CA SER A 142 12.77 -7.50 -11.37
C SER A 142 13.38 -8.69 -12.12
N ALA A 143 12.62 -9.76 -12.32
CA ALA A 143 13.06 -10.97 -13.03
C ALA A 143 13.43 -10.70 -14.50
N THR A 144 12.66 -9.84 -15.19
CA THR A 144 12.92 -9.48 -16.58
C THR A 144 14.24 -8.69 -16.72
N GLY A 145 14.54 -7.81 -15.75
CA GLY A 145 15.80 -7.10 -15.69
C GLY A 145 17.00 -8.05 -15.58
N ARG A 146 16.87 -9.10 -14.77
CA ARG A 146 17.92 -10.14 -14.64
C ARG A 146 18.12 -10.93 -15.92
N LYS A 147 17.05 -11.38 -16.58
CA LYS A 147 17.15 -12.14 -17.83
C LYS A 147 17.79 -11.32 -18.94
N ALA A 148 17.51 -10.04 -19.04
CA ALA A 148 18.10 -9.16 -20.03
C ALA A 148 19.60 -8.98 -19.80
N SER A 149 20.07 -8.86 -18.54
CA SER A 149 21.47 -8.74 -18.23
C SER A 149 22.24 -10.06 -18.45
N ASP A 150 21.63 -11.20 -18.12
CA ASP A 150 22.23 -12.52 -18.35
C ASP A 150 22.37 -12.84 -19.84
N GLN A 151 21.37 -12.48 -20.65
CA GLN A 151 21.43 -12.66 -22.09
C GLN A 151 22.52 -11.79 -22.76
N ARG A 152 22.75 -10.58 -22.23
CA ARG A 152 23.83 -9.71 -22.73
C ARG A 152 25.23 -10.28 -22.42
N SER A 153 25.41 -10.86 -21.24
CA SER A 153 26.72 -11.46 -20.90
C SER A 153 27.00 -12.72 -21.69
N GLU A 154 26.00 -13.47 -22.14
CA GLU A 154 26.18 -14.63 -23.01
C GLU A 154 26.51 -14.25 -24.48
N MET A 155 26.07 -13.07 -24.93
CA MET A 155 26.38 -12.57 -26.28
C MET A 155 27.78 -11.95 -26.41
N ASP A 156 28.34 -11.46 -25.32
CA ASP A 156 29.70 -10.86 -25.31
C ASP A 156 30.83 -11.86 -25.02
N GLY A 157 30.45 -13.12 -24.85
CA GLY A 157 31.42 -14.23 -24.75
C GLY A 157 31.59 -14.89 -26.11
#